data_5a36a65c08e84e0830e41b724a0030c8
#
_entry.id   5a36a65c08e84e0830e41b724a0030c8
#
_cell.length_a   1.000
_cell.length_b   1.000
_cell.length_c   1.000
_cell.angle_alpha   90.00
_cell.angle_beta   90.00
_cell.angle_gamma   90.00
#
_symmetry.space_group_name_H-M   'P 1'
#
loop_
_entity.id
_entity.type
_entity.pdbx_description
1 polymer ?
#
loop_
_entity_poly.entity_id
_entity_poly.type
_entity_poly.pdbx_seq_one_letter_code
_entity_poly.pdbx_strand_id
1 'polypeptide(L)'
;MSEIPFDGPWYTLDYSTAQLLPLEPGILYKFEVEIDASEETNLTVELRYAEKAKNYTPDIIAETVKFNLRKGTQKVNIDLTKNLPCQQYAFVTFMRNDKIRLRMSEMRCTGLLSVFNKFNYAVNNHGFQTPPKGTGLESFEFWCPDRRPAGHNIAMKITPAIESFGGENITNGYVRPTTEPNAWVASLEDVYPEITFKWDMPQKISRILLFMDTDYDHSLESVQMGHPENVMPFCLRRYKLSDDKGTVFFECVGNYHTINEIKLDAPIITNFIKLEVERPMQNVPAAIFQINIE
;
A
#
# COMPACT_ATOMS: atom_id res chain seq x y z
N MET A 1 -8.19 -7.61 1.42
CA MET A 1 -6.91 -8.16 0.87
C MET A 1 -6.44 -9.31 1.74
N SER A 2 -6.27 -10.51 1.18
CA SER A 2 -5.85 -11.71 1.92
C SER A 2 -4.44 -12.19 1.55
N GLU A 3 -3.83 -11.62 0.51
CA GLU A 3 -2.51 -12.03 0.03
C GLU A 3 -1.79 -10.87 -0.66
N ILE A 4 -0.49 -10.77 -0.39
CA ILE A 4 0.52 -10.08 -1.18
C ILE A 4 1.28 -11.19 -1.91
N PRO A 5 1.21 -11.30 -3.26
CA PRO A 5 1.65 -12.48 -4.00
C PRO A 5 3.13 -12.84 -3.82
N PHE A 6 3.45 -14.14 -3.90
CA PHE A 6 4.83 -14.67 -3.80
C PHE A 6 5.49 -14.73 -5.19
N ASP A 7 5.50 -13.63 -5.94
CA ASP A 7 5.91 -13.55 -7.33
C ASP A 7 7.20 -12.76 -7.58
N GLY A 8 7.71 -12.07 -6.56
CA GLY A 8 8.92 -11.24 -6.65
C GLY A 8 10.23 -11.98 -6.32
N PRO A 9 11.35 -11.26 -6.21
CA PRO A 9 12.66 -11.82 -5.93
C PRO A 9 12.82 -12.27 -4.47
N TRP A 10 13.93 -12.96 -4.20
CA TRP A 10 14.42 -13.21 -2.85
C TRP A 10 15.31 -12.06 -2.39
N TYR A 11 15.02 -11.54 -1.22
CA TYR A 11 15.73 -10.40 -0.63
C TYR A 11 16.48 -10.83 0.63
N THR A 12 17.81 -10.65 0.66
CA THR A 12 18.61 -10.93 1.86
C THR A 12 18.26 -9.91 2.94
N LEU A 13 18.02 -10.39 4.15
CA LEU A 13 17.63 -9.56 5.28
C LEU A 13 18.86 -8.85 5.90
N ASP A 14 19.63 -8.15 5.05
CA ASP A 14 20.80 -7.38 5.44
C ASP A 14 20.48 -6.21 6.37
N TYR A 15 19.23 -5.77 6.31
CA TYR A 15 18.65 -4.71 7.14
C TYR A 15 17.33 -5.20 7.72
N SER A 16 16.94 -4.69 8.89
CA SER A 16 15.58 -4.90 9.36
C SER A 16 14.61 -4.30 8.35
N THR A 17 13.62 -5.08 7.95
CA THR A 17 12.67 -4.74 6.89
C THR A 17 11.26 -4.85 7.42
N ALA A 18 10.44 -3.86 7.19
CA ALA A 18 9.08 -3.82 7.69
C ALA A 18 8.08 -3.60 6.54
N GLN A 19 6.96 -4.30 6.60
CA GLN A 19 5.82 -4.13 5.70
C GLN A 19 4.75 -3.29 6.38
N LEU A 20 4.49 -2.10 5.84
CA LEU A 20 3.31 -1.31 6.20
C LEU A 20 2.06 -2.01 5.69
N LEU A 21 1.12 -2.22 6.60
CA LEU A 21 -0.19 -2.80 6.34
C LEU A 21 -1.28 -1.97 7.03
N PRO A 22 -2.43 -1.76 6.40
CA PRO A 22 -3.58 -1.09 7.02
C PRO A 22 -4.33 -2.06 7.94
N LEU A 23 -3.70 -2.45 9.04
CA LEU A 23 -4.27 -3.35 10.03
C LEU A 23 -5.31 -2.63 10.89
N GLU A 24 -6.43 -3.28 11.14
CA GLU A 24 -7.52 -2.73 11.92
C GLU A 24 -7.31 -2.97 13.42
N PRO A 25 -7.61 -1.97 14.28
CA PRO A 25 -7.55 -2.14 15.73
C PRO A 25 -8.52 -3.23 16.21
N GLY A 26 -8.10 -3.98 17.22
CA GLY A 26 -8.95 -5.03 17.80
C GLY A 26 -8.92 -6.37 17.07
N ILE A 27 -8.31 -6.45 15.90
CA ILE A 27 -8.19 -7.68 15.11
C ILE A 27 -6.82 -8.33 15.34
N LEU A 28 -6.83 -9.65 15.57
CA LEU A 28 -5.62 -10.46 15.64
C LEU A 28 -5.32 -11.04 14.27
N TYR A 29 -4.20 -10.64 13.70
CA TYR A 29 -3.76 -11.09 12.39
C TYR A 29 -2.74 -12.21 12.47
N LYS A 30 -2.78 -13.07 11.46
CA LYS A 30 -1.80 -14.13 11.20
C LYS A 30 -1.20 -13.91 9.82
N PHE A 31 0.09 -14.12 9.70
CA PHE A 31 0.81 -13.98 8.43
C PHE A 31 1.55 -15.28 8.11
N GLU A 32 1.46 -15.73 6.86
CA GLU A 32 2.33 -16.77 6.32
C GLU A 32 3.31 -16.12 5.36
N VAL A 33 4.61 -16.31 5.58
CA VAL A 33 5.69 -15.79 4.73
C VAL A 33 6.59 -16.92 4.25
N GLU A 34 7.23 -16.73 3.09
CA GLU A 34 8.26 -17.66 2.59
C GLU A 34 9.65 -17.13 2.92
N ILE A 35 10.47 -17.98 3.50
CA ILE A 35 11.81 -17.70 3.96
C ILE A 35 12.76 -18.76 3.44
N ASP A 36 13.97 -18.35 3.04
CA ASP A 36 15.07 -19.24 2.76
C ASP A 36 16.24 -18.94 3.69
N ALA A 37 16.64 -19.91 4.49
CA ALA A 37 17.75 -19.79 5.43
C ALA A 37 18.98 -20.54 4.92
N SER A 38 20.14 -19.88 4.85
CA SER A 38 21.38 -20.48 4.37
C SER A 38 21.96 -21.51 5.35
N GLU A 39 21.59 -21.41 6.63
CA GLU A 39 21.96 -22.31 7.73
C GLU A 39 20.88 -22.28 8.81
N GLU A 40 20.98 -23.16 9.83
CA GLU A 40 20.11 -23.07 11.00
C GLU A 40 20.32 -21.74 11.71
N THR A 41 19.22 -20.99 11.94
CA THR A 41 19.27 -19.65 12.49
C THR A 41 17.94 -19.27 13.15
N ASN A 42 17.88 -18.07 13.74
CA ASN A 42 16.69 -17.54 14.36
C ASN A 42 16.16 -16.36 13.58
N LEU A 43 14.86 -16.28 13.42
CA LEU A 43 14.15 -15.10 12.92
C LEU A 43 13.41 -14.43 14.08
N THR A 44 13.58 -13.13 14.20
CA THR A 44 12.76 -12.28 15.08
C THR A 44 11.82 -11.45 14.21
N VAL A 45 10.52 -11.50 14.52
CA VAL A 45 9.49 -10.67 13.87
C VAL A 45 8.80 -9.84 14.94
N GLU A 46 8.54 -8.59 14.61
CA GLU A 46 7.88 -7.66 15.53
C GLU A 46 6.66 -7.03 14.85
N LEU A 47 5.55 -6.97 15.58
CA LEU A 47 4.46 -6.06 15.26
C LEU A 47 4.84 -4.70 15.82
N ARG A 48 4.96 -3.72 14.96
CA ARG A 48 5.27 -2.35 15.34
C ARG A 48 4.21 -1.38 14.82
N TYR A 49 4.13 -0.20 15.39
CA TYR A 49 3.29 0.89 14.89
C TYR A 49 3.99 2.23 15.04
N ALA A 50 3.56 3.20 14.24
CA ALA A 50 4.10 4.55 14.28
C ALA A 50 3.66 5.29 15.55
N GLU A 51 4.56 6.03 16.19
CA GLU A 51 4.24 6.89 17.35
C GLU A 51 3.33 8.07 16.94
N LYS A 52 3.54 8.59 15.73
CA LYS A 52 2.83 9.77 15.22
C LYS A 52 2.09 9.45 13.93
N ALA A 53 0.92 10.05 13.76
CA ALA A 53 0.20 10.02 12.49
C ALA A 53 1.08 10.58 11.35
N LYS A 54 0.99 9.98 10.18
CA LYS A 54 1.76 10.34 8.95
C LYS A 54 3.28 10.10 9.07
N ASN A 55 3.72 9.32 10.05
CA ASN A 55 5.10 8.88 10.17
C ASN A 55 5.23 7.44 9.66
N TYR A 56 6.02 7.21 8.63
CA TYR A 56 6.29 5.88 8.07
C TYR A 56 7.41 5.14 8.80
N THR A 57 7.55 5.40 10.10
CA THR A 57 8.56 4.79 10.95
C THR A 57 7.93 3.80 11.91
N PRO A 58 8.36 2.53 11.93
CA PRO A 58 7.91 1.53 12.90
C PRO A 58 8.56 1.79 14.27
N ASP A 59 8.00 2.74 15.02
CA ASP A 59 8.61 3.26 16.25
C ASP A 59 8.36 2.37 17.47
N ILE A 60 7.11 1.96 17.68
CA ILE A 60 6.67 1.31 18.91
C ILE A 60 6.47 -0.18 18.68
N ILE A 61 7.14 -1.00 19.49
CA ILE A 61 7.00 -2.45 19.45
C ILE A 61 5.77 -2.83 20.27
N ALA A 62 4.77 -3.43 19.61
CA ALA A 62 3.59 -4.00 20.26
C ALA A 62 3.85 -5.45 20.69
N GLU A 63 4.52 -6.24 19.86
CA GLU A 63 4.78 -7.65 20.12
C GLU A 63 6.07 -8.09 19.43
N THR A 64 6.76 -9.06 20.03
CA THR A 64 7.94 -9.71 19.45
C THR A 64 7.74 -11.22 19.47
N VAL A 65 7.89 -11.87 18.32
CA VAL A 65 7.88 -13.33 18.18
C VAL A 65 9.19 -13.81 17.59
N LYS A 66 9.62 -15.04 17.98
CA LYS A 66 10.88 -15.63 17.55
C LYS A 66 10.66 -17.03 17.01
N PHE A 67 11.33 -17.34 15.93
CA PHE A 67 11.26 -18.63 15.24
C PHE A 67 12.64 -19.22 15.08
N ASN A 68 12.74 -20.54 15.31
CA ASN A 68 13.93 -21.31 14.95
C ASN A 68 13.74 -21.81 13.52
N LEU A 69 14.61 -21.44 12.62
CA LEU A 69 14.60 -21.81 11.22
C LEU A 69 15.61 -22.92 10.95
N ARG A 70 15.19 -23.91 10.17
CA ARG A 70 16.10 -24.88 9.59
C ARG A 70 16.73 -24.31 8.32
N LYS A 71 17.85 -24.87 7.90
CA LYS A 71 18.43 -24.55 6.59
C LYS A 71 17.45 -24.88 5.46
N GLY A 72 17.37 -23.99 4.47
CA GLY A 72 16.56 -24.13 3.26
C GLY A 72 15.28 -23.32 3.27
N THR A 73 14.50 -23.46 2.19
CA THR A 73 13.25 -22.75 1.99
C THR A 73 12.12 -23.36 2.82
N GLN A 74 11.38 -22.49 3.53
CA GLN A 74 10.28 -22.91 4.38
C GLN A 74 9.23 -21.79 4.50
N LYS A 75 8.00 -22.19 4.84
CA LYS A 75 6.93 -21.29 5.21
C LYS A 75 6.93 -21.08 6.71
N VAL A 76 6.77 -19.85 7.14
CA VAL A 76 6.68 -19.46 8.55
C VAL A 76 5.33 -18.84 8.79
N ASN A 77 4.60 -19.38 9.77
CA ASN A 77 3.34 -18.84 10.25
C ASN A 77 3.62 -17.91 11.44
N ILE A 78 3.28 -16.67 11.30
CA ILE A 78 3.45 -15.61 12.30
C ILE A 78 2.08 -15.36 12.92
N ASP A 79 1.84 -15.94 14.09
CA ASP A 79 0.61 -15.72 14.83
C ASP A 79 0.84 -14.60 15.85
N LEU A 80 0.23 -13.44 15.61
CA LEU A 80 0.27 -12.35 16.57
C LEU A 80 -0.82 -12.54 17.64
N THR A 81 -0.45 -12.30 18.89
CA THR A 81 -1.35 -12.41 20.04
C THR A 81 -1.82 -11.06 20.54
N LYS A 82 -1.22 -9.99 20.03
CA LYS A 82 -1.60 -8.62 20.33
C LYS A 82 -2.16 -7.92 19.11
N ASN A 83 -3.18 -7.14 19.32
CA ASN A 83 -3.76 -6.25 18.33
C ASN A 83 -3.23 -4.81 18.50
N LEU A 84 -3.53 -3.98 17.51
CA LEU A 84 -3.24 -2.55 17.60
C LEU A 84 -4.16 -1.87 18.62
N PRO A 85 -3.65 -0.93 19.41
CA PRO A 85 -4.45 -0.21 20.41
C PRO A 85 -5.41 0.81 19.78
N CYS A 86 -5.09 1.32 18.61
CA CYS A 86 -5.89 2.30 17.86
C CYS A 86 -5.47 2.29 16.39
N GLN A 87 -6.18 3.04 15.55
CA GLN A 87 -5.82 3.20 14.14
C GLN A 87 -4.50 3.95 14.00
N GLN A 88 -3.48 3.24 13.52
CA GLN A 88 -2.11 3.72 13.31
C GLN A 88 -1.50 3.05 12.08
N TYR A 89 -0.44 3.64 11.54
CA TYR A 89 0.42 2.89 10.63
C TYR A 89 1.01 1.69 11.36
N ALA A 90 0.73 0.51 10.86
CA ALA A 90 1.18 -0.75 11.43
C ALA A 90 2.18 -1.46 10.53
N PHE A 91 3.13 -2.13 11.13
CA PHE A 91 4.24 -2.75 10.44
C PHE A 91 4.51 -4.15 10.96
N VAL A 92 4.58 -5.11 10.05
CA VAL A 92 5.19 -6.41 10.33
C VAL A 92 6.67 -6.30 10.02
N THR A 93 7.50 -6.32 11.04
CA THR A 93 8.93 -6.00 10.97
C THR A 93 9.77 -7.26 11.14
N PHE A 94 10.60 -7.56 10.14
CA PHE A 94 11.54 -8.66 10.14
C PHE A 94 12.91 -8.12 10.54
N MET A 95 13.45 -8.57 11.66
CA MET A 95 14.71 -8.09 12.18
C MET A 95 15.89 -8.64 11.37
N ARG A 96 16.90 -7.80 11.19
CA ARG A 96 18.11 -8.12 10.42
C ARG A 96 18.69 -9.49 10.75
N ASN A 97 18.91 -10.29 9.71
CA ASN A 97 19.67 -11.52 9.77
C ASN A 97 20.18 -11.88 8.36
N ASP A 98 21.46 -11.72 8.10
CA ASP A 98 22.10 -11.92 6.79
C ASP A 98 22.09 -13.38 6.30
N LYS A 99 21.67 -14.33 7.16
CA LYS A 99 21.48 -15.75 6.82
C LYS A 99 20.10 -16.04 6.24
N ILE A 100 19.22 -15.04 6.21
CA ILE A 100 17.82 -15.19 5.82
C ILE A 100 17.56 -14.38 4.55
N ARG A 101 16.80 -14.98 3.62
CA ARG A 101 16.16 -14.27 2.52
C ARG A 101 14.65 -14.34 2.67
N LEU A 102 13.99 -13.22 2.48
CA LEU A 102 12.52 -13.11 2.41
C LEU A 102 12.07 -13.18 0.96
N ARG A 103 10.95 -13.85 0.71
CA ARG A 103 10.25 -13.77 -0.57
C ARG A 103 9.54 -12.43 -0.68
N MET A 104 9.79 -11.71 -1.75
CA MET A 104 9.15 -10.43 -2.03
C MET A 104 8.01 -10.61 -3.03
N SER A 105 7.26 -9.53 -3.25
CA SER A 105 6.21 -9.44 -4.25
C SER A 105 6.48 -8.31 -5.22
N GLU A 106 6.18 -8.54 -6.49
CA GLU A 106 6.15 -7.50 -7.52
C GLU A 106 4.92 -6.59 -7.41
N MET A 107 3.89 -6.99 -6.65
CA MET A 107 2.68 -6.21 -6.50
C MET A 107 2.96 -4.87 -5.83
N ARG A 108 2.50 -3.80 -6.46
CA ARG A 108 2.50 -2.43 -5.95
C ARG A 108 1.07 -1.98 -5.74
N CYS A 109 0.73 -1.63 -4.54
CA CYS A 109 -0.64 -1.33 -4.17
C CYS A 109 -0.71 -0.07 -3.31
N THR A 110 -1.71 0.75 -3.55
CA THR A 110 -2.06 1.89 -2.70
C THR A 110 -2.21 1.44 -1.24
N GLY A 111 -1.57 2.15 -0.32
CA GLY A 111 -1.62 1.82 1.12
C GLY A 111 -0.67 0.72 1.58
N LEU A 112 0.07 0.07 0.69
CA LEU A 112 1.14 -0.88 1.03
C LEU A 112 2.51 -0.26 0.76
N LEU A 113 3.44 -0.45 1.69
CA LEU A 113 4.80 0.05 1.56
C LEU A 113 5.75 -0.78 2.39
N SER A 114 6.88 -1.19 1.82
CA SER A 114 8.00 -1.70 2.61
C SER A 114 8.93 -0.57 3.04
N VAL A 115 9.47 -0.67 4.25
CA VAL A 115 10.46 0.26 4.78
C VAL A 115 11.65 -0.52 5.32
N PHE A 116 12.84 0.05 5.17
CA PHE A 116 14.09 -0.58 5.54
C PHE A 116 14.81 0.26 6.58
N ASN A 117 15.34 -0.36 7.59
CA ASN A 117 16.32 0.25 8.48
C ASN A 117 17.66 0.29 7.77
N LYS A 118 17.73 1.10 6.71
CA LYS A 118 18.92 1.27 5.89
C LYS A 118 19.76 2.42 6.38
N PHE A 119 21.02 2.17 6.35
CA PHE A 119 22.00 3.22 6.45
C PHE A 119 21.96 4.11 5.19
N ASN A 120 21.59 5.36 5.33
CA ASN A 120 21.57 6.30 4.21
C ASN A 120 22.97 6.87 3.99
N TYR A 121 23.64 6.50 2.91
CA TYR A 121 24.98 7.00 2.58
C TYR A 121 25.05 8.53 2.44
N ALA A 122 23.98 9.20 2.03
CA ALA A 122 23.96 10.65 1.95
C ALA A 122 23.97 11.32 3.33
N VAL A 123 23.33 10.69 4.30
CA VAL A 123 23.37 11.09 5.72
C VAL A 123 24.66 10.57 6.37
N ASN A 124 25.17 9.46 5.89
CA ASN A 124 26.40 8.81 6.39
C ASN A 124 27.68 9.58 6.08
N ASN A 125 27.72 10.38 5.01
CA ASN A 125 28.83 11.29 4.77
C ASN A 125 29.02 12.32 5.90
N HIS A 126 28.05 12.43 6.79
CA HIS A 126 28.11 13.22 8.02
C HIS A 126 28.39 12.38 9.28
N GLY A 127 28.79 11.11 9.10
CA GLY A 127 29.06 10.16 10.18
C GLY A 127 27.80 9.49 10.72
N PHE A 128 28.00 8.46 11.55
CA PHE A 128 26.93 7.90 12.36
C PHE A 128 26.19 9.04 13.06
N GLN A 129 24.90 9.14 12.84
CA GLN A 129 24.08 10.03 13.66
C GLN A 129 23.93 9.44 15.06
N THR A 130 25.05 9.38 15.76
CA THR A 130 25.01 9.22 17.19
C THR A 130 24.53 10.54 17.73
N PRO A 131 23.40 10.57 18.45
CA PRO A 131 22.93 11.80 19.07
C PRO A 131 24.06 12.45 19.87
N PRO A 132 24.17 13.78 19.91
CA PRO A 132 25.17 14.44 20.72
C PRO A 132 25.10 13.93 22.16
N LYS A 133 26.25 13.69 22.79
CA LYS A 133 26.32 13.27 24.18
C LYS A 133 25.54 14.24 25.06
N GLY A 134 24.68 13.71 25.90
CA GLY A 134 23.88 14.52 26.83
C GLY A 134 22.46 14.88 26.36
N THR A 135 22.04 14.43 25.18
CA THR A 135 20.65 14.61 24.70
C THR A 135 19.67 13.60 25.27
N GLY A 136 20.16 12.58 26.00
CA GLY A 136 19.32 11.48 26.52
C GLY A 136 18.89 10.48 25.45
N LEU A 137 19.33 10.65 24.18
CA LEU A 137 19.09 9.74 23.09
C LEU A 137 20.29 8.82 22.95
N GLU A 138 20.14 7.53 23.22
CA GLU A 138 21.24 6.55 23.11
C GLU A 138 21.47 6.10 21.65
N SER A 139 20.37 5.94 20.90
CA SER A 139 20.37 5.65 19.47
C SER A 139 19.00 5.98 18.89
N PHE A 140 18.92 6.20 17.58
CA PHE A 140 17.64 6.22 16.89
C PHE A 140 17.69 5.32 15.65
N GLU A 141 16.60 4.66 15.38
CA GLU A 141 16.43 3.88 14.17
C GLU A 141 16.04 4.82 13.02
N PHE A 142 16.71 4.65 11.88
CA PHE A 142 16.41 5.41 10.68
C PHE A 142 15.80 4.48 9.64
N TRP A 143 14.53 4.69 9.32
CA TRP A 143 13.78 3.90 8.37
C TRP A 143 13.56 4.65 7.08
N CYS A 144 13.88 4.01 5.96
CA CYS A 144 13.66 4.54 4.62
C CYS A 144 12.59 3.72 3.93
N PRO A 145 11.57 4.34 3.31
CA PRO A 145 10.66 3.62 2.45
C PRO A 145 11.39 3.03 1.26
N ASP A 146 11.01 1.82 0.85
CA ASP A 146 11.40 1.30 -0.45
C ASP A 146 10.57 2.03 -1.50
N ARG A 147 11.25 2.49 -2.53
CA ARG A 147 10.61 3.42 -3.46
C ARG A 147 9.45 2.76 -4.21
N ARG A 148 8.26 3.25 -3.99
CA ARG A 148 7.22 3.17 -5.01
C ARG A 148 7.69 4.08 -6.17
N PRO A 149 7.56 3.76 -7.39
CA PRO A 149 7.01 2.60 -8.06
C PRO A 149 7.99 1.45 -8.29
N ALA A 150 9.24 1.55 -7.88
CA ALA A 150 10.27 0.54 -8.13
C ALA A 150 10.49 -0.46 -6.97
N GLY A 151 9.95 -0.18 -5.79
CA GLY A 151 10.11 -1.03 -4.61
C GLY A 151 9.24 -2.28 -4.62
N HIS A 152 9.62 -3.24 -3.78
CA HIS A 152 8.90 -4.49 -3.61
C HIS A 152 8.21 -4.50 -2.25
N ASN A 153 7.04 -5.13 -2.18
CA ASN A 153 6.42 -5.49 -0.92
C ASN A 153 6.90 -6.87 -0.45
N ILE A 154 6.77 -7.15 0.83
CA ILE A 154 7.05 -8.49 1.38
C ILE A 154 5.86 -9.38 1.04
N ALA A 155 6.12 -10.51 0.37
CA ALA A 155 5.09 -11.47 0.02
C ALA A 155 4.55 -12.16 1.27
N MET A 156 3.22 -12.20 1.43
CA MET A 156 2.60 -12.86 2.58
C MET A 156 1.13 -13.19 2.35
N LYS A 157 0.64 -14.24 3.01
CA LYS A 157 -0.79 -14.44 3.22
C LYS A 157 -1.21 -13.80 4.53
N ILE A 158 -2.42 -13.27 4.57
CA ILE A 158 -2.94 -12.48 5.68
C ILE A 158 -4.30 -13.06 6.11
N THR A 159 -4.45 -13.38 7.38
CA THR A 159 -5.69 -13.94 7.95
C THR A 159 -6.02 -13.26 9.28
N PRO A 160 -7.23 -12.71 9.48
CA PRO A 160 -8.26 -12.53 8.45
C PRO A 160 -7.80 -11.59 7.33
N ALA A 161 -8.57 -11.52 6.25
CA ALA A 161 -8.31 -10.55 5.19
C ALA A 161 -8.41 -9.10 5.73
N ILE A 162 -7.59 -8.21 5.17
CA ILE A 162 -7.70 -6.77 5.44
C ILE A 162 -8.85 -6.22 4.60
N GLU A 163 -9.84 -5.61 5.26
CA GLU A 163 -11.06 -5.09 4.63
C GLU A 163 -10.95 -3.63 4.18
N SER A 164 -9.92 -2.90 4.61
CA SER A 164 -9.73 -1.44 4.41
C SER A 164 -9.59 -0.97 2.95
N PHE A 165 -9.86 -1.84 1.97
CA PHE A 165 -9.76 -1.55 0.54
C PHE A 165 -11.13 -1.57 -0.18
N GLY A 166 -12.21 -1.56 0.57
CA GLY A 166 -13.56 -1.71 0.07
C GLY A 166 -14.10 -0.53 -0.73
N GLY A 167 -15.27 -0.75 -1.35
CA GLY A 167 -15.94 0.26 -2.19
C GLY A 167 -16.45 1.48 -1.41
N GLU A 168 -16.63 1.38 -0.10
CA GLU A 168 -17.00 2.48 0.79
C GLU A 168 -15.99 3.61 0.79
N ASN A 169 -14.72 3.31 0.54
CA ASN A 169 -13.67 4.33 0.50
C ASN A 169 -13.87 5.34 -0.62
N ILE A 170 -14.49 4.95 -1.72
CA ILE A 170 -14.60 5.82 -2.90
C ILE A 170 -15.52 7.04 -2.69
N THR A 171 -16.23 7.08 -1.56
CA THR A 171 -17.14 8.19 -1.18
C THR A 171 -16.88 8.70 0.23
N ASN A 172 -15.77 8.34 0.86
CA ASN A 172 -15.45 8.69 2.25
C ASN A 172 -14.93 10.14 2.43
N GLY A 173 -14.67 10.87 1.34
CA GLY A 173 -14.21 12.25 1.36
C GLY A 173 -12.68 12.42 1.40
N TYR A 174 -11.92 11.34 1.44
CA TYR A 174 -10.47 11.38 1.39
C TYR A 174 -9.96 11.18 -0.03
N VAL A 175 -8.93 11.92 -0.40
CA VAL A 175 -8.34 11.91 -1.74
C VAL A 175 -6.90 11.39 -1.76
N ARG A 176 -6.47 10.79 -0.66
CA ARG A 176 -5.13 10.23 -0.47
C ARG A 176 -5.08 9.30 0.74
N PRO A 177 -4.07 8.44 0.85
CA PRO A 177 -3.84 7.64 2.06
C PRO A 177 -3.62 8.52 3.29
N THR A 178 -4.10 8.01 4.43
CA THR A 178 -3.80 8.52 5.77
C THR A 178 -3.25 7.37 6.61
N THR A 179 -3.76 7.11 7.80
CA THR A 179 -3.51 5.85 8.54
C THR A 179 -4.22 4.64 7.90
N GLU A 180 -5.13 4.91 6.98
CA GLU A 180 -5.82 3.95 6.13
C GLU A 180 -5.52 4.25 4.66
N PRO A 181 -5.70 3.27 3.76
CA PRO A 181 -5.50 3.47 2.33
C PRO A 181 -6.40 4.53 1.74
N ASN A 182 -7.62 4.68 2.28
CA ASN A 182 -8.68 5.59 1.78
C ASN A 182 -8.91 5.44 0.28
N ALA A 183 -8.80 4.23 -0.23
CA ALA A 183 -8.99 3.93 -1.63
C ALA A 183 -9.80 2.66 -1.78
N TRP A 184 -10.69 2.64 -2.76
CA TRP A 184 -11.10 1.38 -3.33
C TRP A 184 -9.94 0.80 -4.13
N VAL A 185 -9.65 -0.47 -3.90
CA VAL A 185 -8.61 -1.20 -4.63
C VAL A 185 -9.21 -2.50 -5.14
N ALA A 186 -9.16 -2.71 -6.45
CA ALA A 186 -9.66 -3.92 -7.08
C ALA A 186 -8.77 -5.13 -6.77
N SER A 187 -9.27 -6.33 -7.08
CA SER A 187 -8.39 -7.51 -7.12
C SER A 187 -7.29 -7.33 -8.16
N LEU A 188 -6.07 -7.75 -7.83
CA LEU A 188 -4.95 -7.72 -8.79
C LEU A 188 -5.24 -8.56 -10.05
N GLU A 189 -6.04 -9.61 -9.93
CA GLU A 189 -6.39 -10.50 -11.04
C GLU A 189 -7.44 -9.90 -11.97
N ASP A 190 -8.20 -8.91 -11.50
CA ASP A 190 -9.22 -8.24 -12.30
C ASP A 190 -8.59 -7.19 -13.22
N VAL A 191 -8.64 -7.48 -14.53
CA VAL A 191 -8.06 -6.59 -15.56
C VAL A 191 -8.99 -5.42 -15.87
N TYR A 192 -10.29 -5.62 -15.76
CA TYR A 192 -11.34 -4.63 -16.06
C TYR A 192 -12.34 -4.50 -14.92
N PRO A 193 -11.88 -4.06 -13.74
CA PRO A 193 -12.77 -3.94 -12.60
C PRO A 193 -13.80 -2.84 -12.80
N GLU A 194 -14.95 -3.03 -12.13
CA GLU A 194 -16.07 -2.10 -12.22
C GLU A 194 -16.62 -1.73 -10.85
N ILE A 195 -17.15 -0.51 -10.75
CA ILE A 195 -17.90 -0.01 -9.61
C ILE A 195 -19.23 0.51 -10.08
N THR A 196 -20.27 0.19 -9.31
CA THR A 196 -21.64 0.61 -9.60
C THR A 196 -22.18 1.52 -8.50
N PHE A 197 -22.69 2.66 -8.89
CA PHE A 197 -23.43 3.59 -8.04
C PHE A 197 -24.92 3.47 -8.36
N LYS A 198 -25.76 3.26 -7.33
CA LYS A 198 -27.21 3.10 -7.46
C LYS A 198 -27.91 4.04 -6.50
N TRP A 199 -28.97 4.66 -6.97
CA TRP A 199 -29.85 5.52 -6.18
C TRP A 199 -31.30 5.03 -6.27
N ASP A 200 -32.06 5.18 -5.19
CA ASP A 200 -33.47 4.82 -5.16
C ASP A 200 -34.32 5.65 -6.13
N MET A 201 -33.89 6.89 -6.38
CA MET A 201 -34.52 7.79 -7.33
C MET A 201 -33.50 8.32 -8.34
N PRO A 202 -33.95 8.59 -9.58
CA PRO A 202 -33.09 9.19 -10.59
C PRO A 202 -32.49 10.51 -10.13
N GLN A 203 -31.16 10.65 -10.31
CA GLN A 203 -30.40 11.85 -10.04
C GLN A 203 -30.15 12.60 -11.35
N LYS A 204 -30.14 13.93 -11.27
CA LYS A 204 -29.70 14.79 -12.38
C LYS A 204 -28.22 15.05 -12.21
N ILE A 205 -27.42 14.49 -13.10
CA ILE A 205 -25.96 14.52 -13.02
C ILE A 205 -25.41 15.39 -14.15
N SER A 206 -24.60 16.36 -13.79
CA SER A 206 -23.96 17.30 -14.70
C SER A 206 -22.44 17.29 -14.65
N ARG A 207 -21.88 16.77 -13.54
CA ARG A 207 -20.45 16.79 -13.29
C ARG A 207 -20.03 15.59 -12.46
N ILE A 208 -18.85 15.03 -12.81
CA ILE A 208 -18.22 13.94 -12.05
C ILE A 208 -16.76 14.30 -11.83
N LEU A 209 -16.29 14.13 -10.60
CA LEU A 209 -14.88 14.28 -10.24
C LEU A 209 -14.33 12.93 -9.80
N LEU A 210 -13.24 12.50 -10.40
CA LEU A 210 -12.49 11.30 -10.02
C LEU A 210 -11.13 11.71 -9.48
N PHE A 211 -10.76 11.13 -8.32
CA PHE A 211 -9.45 11.30 -7.69
C PHE A 211 -8.71 9.97 -7.75
N MET A 212 -7.64 9.92 -8.51
CA MET A 212 -6.89 8.72 -8.82
C MET A 212 -5.54 8.70 -8.12
N ASP A 213 -5.01 7.51 -7.86
CA ASP A 213 -3.65 7.36 -7.37
C ASP A 213 -2.66 7.65 -8.51
N THR A 214 -1.77 8.60 -8.29
CA THR A 214 -0.66 8.93 -9.18
C THR A 214 0.66 8.91 -8.44
N ASP A 215 0.72 8.14 -7.34
CA ASP A 215 1.88 8.09 -6.45
C ASP A 215 2.23 9.45 -5.82
N TYR A 216 1.22 10.27 -5.61
CA TYR A 216 1.36 11.64 -5.11
C TYR A 216 2.07 11.71 -3.75
N ASP A 217 1.85 10.73 -2.88
CA ASP A 217 2.43 10.70 -1.54
C ASP A 217 3.96 10.55 -1.53
N HIS A 218 4.53 10.05 -2.63
CA HIS A 218 5.96 9.84 -2.82
C HIS A 218 6.60 10.82 -3.80
N SER A 219 5.88 11.84 -4.20
CA SER A 219 6.32 12.85 -5.18
C SER A 219 7.60 13.57 -4.76
N LEU A 220 7.78 13.86 -3.46
CA LEU A 220 8.97 14.53 -2.94
C LEU A 220 10.24 13.70 -3.12
N GLU A 221 10.17 12.39 -2.92
CA GLU A 221 11.30 11.49 -3.18
C GLU A 221 11.61 11.43 -4.68
N SER A 222 10.57 11.37 -5.49
CA SER A 222 10.70 11.33 -6.94
C SER A 222 11.31 12.62 -7.49
N VAL A 223 10.90 13.77 -6.99
CA VAL A 223 11.40 15.09 -7.44
C VAL A 223 12.87 15.28 -7.12
N GLN A 224 13.33 14.89 -5.92
CA GLN A 224 14.72 15.08 -5.50
C GLN A 224 15.72 14.20 -6.25
N MET A 225 15.31 13.02 -6.68
CA MET A 225 16.19 12.01 -7.27
C MET A 225 15.86 11.67 -8.73
N GLY A 226 14.91 12.37 -9.31
CA GLY A 226 14.31 12.04 -10.61
C GLY A 226 13.29 10.92 -10.49
N HIS A 227 12.16 11.05 -11.17
CA HIS A 227 11.16 10.00 -11.21
C HIS A 227 11.65 8.86 -12.12
N PRO A 228 11.69 7.60 -11.68
CA PRO A 228 12.22 6.49 -12.47
C PRO A 228 11.33 6.13 -13.66
N GLU A 229 10.07 6.55 -13.63
CA GLU A 229 9.04 6.23 -14.60
C GLU A 229 8.62 7.48 -15.38
N ASN A 230 8.49 7.34 -16.72
CA ASN A 230 7.93 8.42 -17.54
C ASN A 230 6.41 8.54 -17.39
N VAL A 231 5.76 7.47 -16.97
CA VAL A 231 4.33 7.40 -16.71
C VAL A 231 4.12 6.81 -15.32
N MET A 232 3.27 7.46 -14.53
CA MET A 232 2.93 6.99 -13.19
C MET A 232 2.27 5.60 -13.26
N PRO A 233 2.88 4.54 -12.69
CA PRO A 233 2.38 3.18 -12.82
C PRO A 233 1.05 2.95 -12.12
N PHE A 234 0.70 3.77 -11.12
CA PHE A 234 -0.56 3.67 -10.37
C PHE A 234 -1.72 4.37 -11.06
N CYS A 235 -1.47 5.27 -12.02
CA CYS A 235 -2.51 6.06 -12.65
C CYS A 235 -3.39 5.21 -13.57
N LEU A 236 -4.70 5.22 -13.32
CA LEU A 236 -5.68 4.66 -14.22
C LEU A 236 -5.70 5.44 -15.53
N ARG A 237 -5.31 4.81 -16.61
CA ARG A 237 -5.17 5.43 -17.92
C ARG A 237 -6.42 5.33 -18.78
N ARG A 238 -7.22 4.29 -18.55
CA ARG A 238 -8.47 4.05 -19.26
C ARG A 238 -9.60 3.83 -18.29
N TYR A 239 -10.69 4.53 -18.54
CA TYR A 239 -11.93 4.32 -17.82
C TYR A 239 -13.11 4.84 -18.64
N LYS A 240 -14.29 4.30 -18.38
CA LYS A 240 -15.54 4.74 -19.00
C LYS A 240 -16.67 4.76 -17.98
N LEU A 241 -17.63 5.61 -18.25
CA LEU A 241 -18.86 5.78 -17.47
C LEU A 241 -20.07 5.47 -18.34
N SER A 242 -20.96 4.65 -17.84
CA SER A 242 -22.21 4.27 -18.51
C SER A 242 -23.42 4.38 -17.58
N ASP A 243 -24.60 4.56 -18.20
CA ASP A 243 -25.90 4.59 -17.51
C ASP A 243 -26.50 3.19 -17.31
N ASP A 244 -27.72 3.14 -16.77
CA ASP A 244 -28.49 1.92 -16.54
C ASP A 244 -28.87 1.15 -17.82
N LYS A 245 -28.80 1.80 -18.97
CA LYS A 245 -29.06 1.20 -20.28
C LYS A 245 -27.79 0.69 -20.96
N GLY A 246 -26.64 0.88 -20.31
CA GLY A 246 -25.32 0.58 -20.86
C GLY A 246 -24.85 1.61 -21.89
N THR A 247 -25.48 2.79 -21.96
CA THR A 247 -25.03 3.89 -22.81
C THR A 247 -23.78 4.51 -22.22
N VAL A 248 -22.66 4.43 -22.91
CA VAL A 248 -21.43 5.10 -22.52
C VAL A 248 -21.59 6.59 -22.80
N PHE A 249 -21.57 7.39 -21.75
CA PHE A 249 -21.65 8.86 -21.86
C PHE A 249 -20.31 9.56 -21.64
N PHE A 250 -19.30 8.83 -21.18
CA PHE A 250 -17.92 9.33 -21.09
C PHE A 250 -16.91 8.20 -21.20
N GLU A 251 -15.84 8.42 -21.93
CA GLU A 251 -14.67 7.54 -22.02
C GLU A 251 -13.39 8.37 -22.02
N CYS A 252 -12.42 7.94 -21.22
CA CYS A 252 -11.08 8.50 -21.18
C CYS A 252 -10.05 7.46 -21.61
N VAL A 253 -9.13 7.87 -22.47
CA VAL A 253 -8.00 7.06 -22.93
C VAL A 253 -6.73 7.88 -22.77
N GLY A 254 -5.74 7.34 -22.05
CA GLY A 254 -4.45 8.00 -21.85
C GLY A 254 -4.46 9.05 -20.74
N ASN A 255 -5.28 8.85 -19.69
CA ASN A 255 -5.24 9.71 -18.52
C ASN A 255 -3.85 9.72 -17.84
N TYR A 256 -3.47 10.88 -17.33
CA TYR A 256 -2.26 11.10 -16.52
C TYR A 256 -2.50 12.11 -15.37
N HIS A 257 -3.76 12.48 -15.15
CA HIS A 257 -4.14 13.43 -14.12
C HIS A 257 -4.58 12.72 -12.84
N THR A 258 -4.20 13.28 -11.69
CA THR A 258 -4.68 12.87 -10.37
C THR A 258 -6.17 13.18 -10.21
N ILE A 259 -6.60 14.36 -10.69
CA ILE A 259 -7.98 14.81 -10.62
C ILE A 259 -8.53 14.89 -12.03
N ASN A 260 -9.61 14.16 -12.27
CA ASN A 260 -10.32 14.16 -13.53
C ASN A 260 -11.69 14.81 -13.33
N GLU A 261 -11.88 15.97 -13.94
CA GLU A 261 -13.17 16.67 -13.96
C GLU A 261 -13.89 16.35 -15.27
N ILE A 262 -15.05 15.72 -15.16
CA ILE A 262 -15.92 15.39 -16.28
C ILE A 262 -17.13 16.28 -16.21
N LYS A 263 -17.25 17.21 -17.15
CA LYS A 263 -18.42 18.06 -17.34
C LYS A 263 -19.23 17.50 -18.50
N LEU A 264 -20.50 17.22 -18.26
CA LEU A 264 -21.40 16.73 -19.30
C LEU A 264 -21.98 17.90 -20.08
N ASP A 265 -21.97 17.85 -21.40
CA ASP A 265 -22.56 18.91 -22.25
C ASP A 265 -24.06 19.10 -21.98
N ALA A 266 -24.75 18.04 -21.64
CA ALA A 266 -26.11 18.06 -21.12
C ALA A 266 -26.21 17.14 -19.90
N PRO A 267 -26.91 17.57 -18.84
CA PRO A 267 -27.14 16.72 -17.69
C PRO A 267 -27.87 15.44 -18.07
N ILE A 268 -27.45 14.32 -17.52
CA ILE A 268 -28.16 13.03 -17.63
C ILE A 268 -29.05 12.82 -16.40
N ILE A 269 -30.15 12.12 -16.60
CA ILE A 269 -31.06 11.71 -15.51
C ILE A 269 -31.00 10.20 -15.43
N THR A 270 -30.43 9.67 -14.35
CA THR A 270 -30.26 8.23 -14.16
C THR A 270 -30.28 7.88 -12.67
N ASN A 271 -30.66 6.67 -12.34
CA ASN A 271 -30.52 6.11 -11.00
C ASN A 271 -29.32 5.15 -10.88
N PHE A 272 -28.47 5.14 -11.90
CA PHE A 272 -27.38 4.19 -11.98
C PHE A 272 -26.20 4.79 -12.77
N ILE A 273 -24.99 4.66 -12.23
CA ILE A 273 -23.76 4.87 -12.98
C ILE A 273 -22.84 3.66 -12.77
N LYS A 274 -22.29 3.16 -13.84
CA LYS A 274 -21.21 2.19 -13.81
C LYS A 274 -19.91 2.86 -14.25
N LEU A 275 -18.88 2.74 -13.42
CA LEU A 275 -17.52 3.09 -13.73
C LEU A 275 -16.75 1.80 -14.00
N GLU A 276 -16.27 1.64 -15.22
CA GLU A 276 -15.38 0.55 -15.62
C GLU A 276 -13.97 1.13 -15.84
N VAL A 277 -12.98 0.47 -15.29
CA VAL A 277 -11.58 0.91 -15.38
C VAL A 277 -10.69 -0.21 -15.91
N GLU A 278 -9.58 0.13 -16.51
CA GLU A 278 -8.57 -0.84 -16.92
C GLU A 278 -7.45 -0.82 -15.87
N ARG A 279 -7.01 -1.99 -15.43
CA ARG A 279 -5.88 -2.12 -14.51
C ARG A 279 -4.64 -1.41 -15.11
N PRO A 280 -3.95 -0.52 -14.33
CA PRO A 280 -2.89 0.33 -14.89
C PRO A 280 -1.68 -0.46 -15.36
N MET A 281 -1.27 -1.51 -14.62
CA MET A 281 -0.16 -2.42 -14.96
C MET A 281 -0.45 -3.83 -14.46
N GLN A 282 0.31 -4.81 -14.94
CA GLN A 282 0.12 -6.22 -14.56
C GLN A 282 0.24 -6.45 -13.05
N ASN A 283 1.13 -5.72 -12.39
CA ASN A 283 1.44 -5.84 -10.97
C ASN A 283 0.88 -4.69 -10.12
N VAL A 284 0.00 -3.87 -10.67
CA VAL A 284 -0.64 -2.74 -9.98
C VAL A 284 -2.15 -2.88 -10.11
N PRO A 285 -2.88 -3.19 -9.03
CA PRO A 285 -4.34 -3.21 -9.04
C PRO A 285 -4.90 -1.82 -9.33
N ALA A 286 -6.09 -1.76 -9.91
CA ALA A 286 -6.78 -0.49 -10.08
C ALA A 286 -7.16 0.09 -8.72
N ALA A 287 -6.93 1.39 -8.52
CA ALA A 287 -7.25 2.10 -7.29
C ALA A 287 -7.85 3.48 -7.57
N ILE A 288 -8.86 3.85 -6.78
CA ILE A 288 -9.50 5.16 -6.83
C ILE A 288 -9.72 5.64 -5.41
N PHE A 289 -9.30 6.85 -5.11
CA PHE A 289 -9.52 7.46 -3.79
C PHE A 289 -10.95 7.94 -3.62
N GLN A 290 -11.45 8.73 -4.57
CA GLN A 290 -12.73 9.41 -4.40
C GLN A 290 -13.44 9.60 -5.73
N ILE A 291 -14.77 9.51 -5.71
CA ILE A 291 -15.65 9.98 -6.75
C ILE A 291 -16.68 10.95 -6.16
N ASN A 292 -16.87 12.09 -6.81
CA ASN A 292 -17.95 13.01 -6.51
C ASN A 292 -18.87 13.08 -7.74
N ILE A 293 -20.16 12.85 -7.54
CA ILE A 293 -21.18 12.86 -8.59
C ILE A 293 -22.15 13.98 -8.27
N GLU A 294 -22.26 14.99 -9.17
CA GLU A 294 -23.02 16.25 -8.98
C GLU A 294 -24.03 16.50 -10.11
#